data_eee85efc8faa86b2ba09c8151f71d39d
#
_entry.id   eee85efc8faa86b2ba09c8151f71d39d
#
_cell.length_a   1.000
_cell.length_b   1.000
_cell.length_c   1.000
_cell.angle_alpha   90.00
_cell.angle_beta   90.00
_cell.angle_gamma   90.00
#
_symmetry.space_group_name_H-M   'P 1'
#
loop_
_entity.id
_entity.type
_entity.pdbx_description
1 polymer ?
#
loop_
_entity_poly.entity_id
_entity_poly.type
_entity_poly.pdbx_seq_one_letter_code
_entity_poly.pdbx_strand_id
1 'polypeptide(L)'
;MSDEIKKGLLGIVVDETEVSKVMPEINSLTYRGYAAQDLCAKCKFEEVAYLILNGELPSKKQLKAFEKIERKNRKLSKTLLDDLKKIPKKAHPMDVARTAVSIMGLEDKETRDNSSKANMRKAMRIFSKTPVALAAFYRVRKGKKIIPPKKNLSFSENFFHMCFGKVPNKDIVKAFDVSLILYAEHSFNVSTFTARTITSSLSDIHGAITGAIASLKGPLHLSLIHISEPTRPLY
;
A
#
# COMPACT_ATOMS: atom_id res chain seq x y z
N MET A 1 6.31 25.84 33.61
CA MET A 1 6.89 24.72 32.83
C MET A 1 7.05 25.26 31.42
N SER A 2 8.27 25.33 30.90
CA SER A 2 8.48 25.78 29.51
C SER A 2 7.87 24.73 28.57
N ASP A 3 6.87 25.12 27.78
CA ASP A 3 6.27 24.29 26.73
C ASP A 3 7.31 24.08 25.62
N GLU A 4 8.26 23.18 25.84
CA GLU A 4 9.27 22.85 24.85
C GLU A 4 8.61 22.06 23.71
N ILE A 5 8.61 22.62 22.49
CA ILE A 5 8.10 21.95 21.32
C ILE A 5 8.95 20.71 21.02
N LYS A 6 8.38 19.52 21.15
CA LYS A 6 9.03 18.24 20.82
C LYS A 6 9.07 18.06 19.30
N LYS A 7 10.21 18.37 18.70
CA LYS A 7 10.42 18.22 17.25
C LYS A 7 10.17 16.78 16.81
N GLY A 8 9.34 16.59 15.78
CA GLY A 8 9.01 15.26 15.26
C GLY A 8 8.24 14.36 16.23
N LEU A 9 7.59 14.93 17.27
CA LEU A 9 6.89 14.20 18.32
C LEU A 9 7.77 13.20 19.10
N LEU A 10 9.07 13.43 19.16
CA LEU A 10 10.00 12.54 19.87
C LEU A 10 9.61 12.38 21.34
N GLY A 11 9.38 11.14 21.78
CA GLY A 11 8.96 10.81 23.14
C GLY A 11 7.49 11.13 23.47
N ILE A 12 6.69 11.52 22.48
CA ILE A 12 5.23 11.73 22.64
C ILE A 12 4.51 10.45 22.24
N VAL A 13 3.75 9.88 23.17
CA VAL A 13 2.82 8.79 22.87
C VAL A 13 1.58 9.39 22.25
N VAL A 14 1.29 9.05 20.99
CA VAL A 14 0.13 9.59 20.25
C VAL A 14 -1.03 8.62 20.21
N ASP A 15 -0.78 7.31 20.22
CA ASP A 15 -1.79 6.25 20.24
C ASP A 15 -1.14 4.86 20.40
N GLU A 16 -1.97 3.82 20.48
CA GLU A 16 -1.57 2.42 20.51
C GLU A 16 -1.98 1.70 19.23
N THR A 17 -1.25 0.65 18.85
CA THR A 17 -1.57 -0.18 17.69
C THR A 17 -1.32 -1.66 17.98
N GLU A 18 -2.24 -2.50 17.51
CA GLU A 18 -2.10 -3.96 17.50
C GLU A 18 -1.58 -4.49 16.16
N VAL A 19 -1.38 -3.61 15.16
CA VAL A 19 -1.07 -4.04 13.79
C VAL A 19 0.37 -4.48 13.65
N SER A 20 1.30 -3.71 14.22
CA SER A 20 2.73 -4.05 14.16
C SER A 20 3.50 -3.52 15.36
N LYS A 21 4.65 -4.15 15.62
CA LYS A 21 5.61 -3.68 16.61
C LYS A 21 7.01 -3.73 16.03
N VAL A 22 7.69 -2.58 16.06
CA VAL A 22 9.12 -2.47 15.74
C VAL A 22 9.91 -2.73 17.02
N MET A 23 10.91 -3.60 16.98
CA MET A 23 11.79 -3.97 18.08
C MET A 23 13.25 -3.74 17.66
N PRO A 24 13.76 -2.50 17.76
CA PRO A 24 15.10 -2.16 17.28
C PRO A 24 16.21 -2.91 18.01
N GLU A 25 15.99 -3.20 19.30
CA GLU A 25 16.92 -3.89 20.19
C GLU A 25 17.29 -5.31 19.73
N ILE A 26 16.42 -5.95 18.96
CA ILE A 26 16.64 -7.29 18.39
C ILE A 26 16.52 -7.29 16.85
N ASN A 27 16.56 -6.12 16.23
CA ASN A 27 16.39 -5.95 14.77
C ASN A 27 15.19 -6.71 14.22
N SER A 28 14.04 -6.63 14.88
CA SER A 28 12.84 -7.37 14.53
C SER A 28 11.64 -6.47 14.33
N LEU A 29 10.72 -6.97 13.52
CA LEU A 29 9.41 -6.37 13.24
C LEU A 29 8.36 -7.48 13.28
N THR A 30 7.23 -7.21 13.93
CA THR A 30 6.11 -8.16 13.93
C THR A 30 4.87 -7.53 13.32
N TYR A 31 4.06 -8.35 12.62
CA TYR A 31 2.72 -8.01 12.16
C TYR A 31 1.72 -8.88 12.93
N ARG A 32 0.81 -8.25 13.69
CA ARG A 32 -0.17 -8.97 14.51
C ARG A 32 0.47 -10.07 15.38
N GLY A 33 1.69 -9.82 15.91
CA GLY A 33 2.43 -10.77 16.72
C GLY A 33 3.31 -11.78 15.96
N TYR A 34 3.17 -11.91 14.65
CA TYR A 34 4.01 -12.78 13.83
C TYR A 34 5.29 -12.08 13.39
N ALA A 35 6.45 -12.70 13.53
CA ALA A 35 7.71 -12.14 13.06
C ALA A 35 7.71 -11.96 11.54
N ALA A 36 8.11 -10.78 11.05
CA ALA A 36 8.14 -10.50 9.63
C ALA A 36 9.03 -11.47 8.85
N GLN A 37 10.13 -11.93 9.46
CA GLN A 37 11.05 -12.94 8.90
C GLN A 37 10.33 -14.27 8.62
N ASP A 38 9.50 -14.73 9.57
CA ASP A 38 8.72 -15.95 9.43
C ASP A 38 7.65 -15.80 8.34
N LEU A 39 6.99 -14.65 8.29
CA LEU A 39 6.02 -14.36 7.25
C LEU A 39 6.67 -14.35 5.85
N CYS A 40 7.85 -13.75 5.70
CA CYS A 40 8.62 -13.77 4.45
C CYS A 40 9.00 -15.19 4.01
N ALA A 41 9.37 -16.04 4.98
CA ALA A 41 9.80 -17.40 4.68
C ALA A 41 8.62 -18.33 4.32
N LYS A 42 7.48 -18.18 5.01
CA LYS A 42 6.39 -19.17 5.03
C LYS A 42 5.11 -18.73 4.32
N CYS A 43 4.89 -17.40 4.13
CA CYS A 43 3.65 -16.86 3.59
C CYS A 43 3.83 -16.24 2.21
N LYS A 44 2.70 -16.06 1.50
CA LYS A 44 2.56 -15.20 0.35
C LYS A 44 2.10 -13.82 0.76
N PHE A 45 2.29 -12.83 -0.08
CA PHE A 45 1.87 -11.45 0.22
C PHE A 45 0.37 -11.35 0.50
N GLU A 46 -0.49 -12.09 -0.22
CA GLU A 46 -1.94 -12.06 0.01
C GLU A 46 -2.33 -12.59 1.40
N GLU A 47 -1.58 -13.55 1.96
CA GLU A 47 -1.81 -14.04 3.33
C GLU A 47 -1.44 -12.98 4.36
N VAL A 48 -0.34 -12.26 4.15
CA VAL A 48 0.10 -11.16 5.02
C VAL A 48 -0.84 -9.95 4.90
N ALA A 49 -1.28 -9.61 3.69
CA ALA A 49 -2.29 -8.57 3.49
C ALA A 49 -3.61 -8.91 4.22
N TYR A 50 -4.03 -10.18 4.16
CA TYR A 50 -5.18 -10.63 4.94
C TYR A 50 -4.94 -10.50 6.45
N LEU A 51 -3.78 -10.93 6.95
CA LEU A 51 -3.39 -10.84 8.37
C LEU A 51 -3.48 -9.39 8.88
N ILE A 52 -2.89 -8.45 8.16
CA ILE A 52 -2.88 -7.04 8.55
C ILE A 52 -4.31 -6.48 8.61
N LEU A 53 -5.14 -6.78 7.63
CA LEU A 53 -6.50 -6.25 7.52
C LEU A 53 -7.51 -6.94 8.47
N ASN A 54 -7.31 -8.22 8.80
CA ASN A 54 -8.30 -9.02 9.53
C ASN A 54 -7.82 -9.48 10.93
N GLY A 55 -6.54 -9.29 11.27
CA GLY A 55 -6.00 -9.57 12.61
C GLY A 55 -5.33 -10.92 12.77
N GLU A 56 -5.67 -11.92 11.94
CA GLU A 56 -5.15 -13.29 12.02
C GLU A 56 -4.79 -13.84 10.64
N LEU A 57 -3.93 -14.84 10.58
CA LEU A 57 -3.61 -15.53 9.31
C LEU A 57 -4.84 -16.27 8.78
N PRO A 58 -5.04 -16.26 7.45
CA PRO A 58 -6.23 -16.87 6.87
C PRO A 58 -6.15 -18.39 6.85
N SER A 59 -7.27 -19.06 7.11
CA SER A 59 -7.47 -20.43 6.66
C SER A 59 -7.48 -20.48 5.12
N LYS A 60 -7.28 -21.67 4.55
CA LYS A 60 -7.34 -21.87 3.08
C LYS A 60 -8.64 -21.35 2.44
N LYS A 61 -9.77 -21.48 3.14
CA LYS A 61 -11.07 -20.98 2.68
C LYS A 61 -11.14 -19.46 2.68
N GLN A 62 -10.65 -18.84 3.75
CA GLN A 62 -10.60 -17.39 3.88
C GLN A 62 -9.65 -16.74 2.86
N LEU A 63 -8.46 -17.34 2.66
CA LEU A 63 -7.52 -16.86 1.65
C LEU A 63 -8.15 -16.89 0.24
N LYS A 64 -8.78 -18.00 -0.16
CA LYS A 64 -9.47 -18.11 -1.44
C LYS A 64 -10.58 -17.05 -1.61
N ALA A 65 -11.31 -16.76 -0.54
CA ALA A 65 -12.36 -15.72 -0.56
C ALA A 65 -11.75 -14.32 -0.72
N PHE A 66 -10.68 -14.03 0.02
CA PHE A 66 -9.94 -12.76 -0.06
C PHE A 66 -9.36 -12.53 -1.46
N GLU A 67 -8.64 -13.50 -2.00
CA GLU A 67 -8.08 -13.45 -3.36
C GLU A 67 -9.18 -13.26 -4.42
N LYS A 68 -10.35 -13.90 -4.26
CA LYS A 68 -11.47 -13.74 -5.18
C LYS A 68 -12.00 -12.30 -5.16
N ILE A 69 -12.11 -11.68 -3.99
CA ILE A 69 -12.54 -10.28 -3.84
C ILE A 69 -11.49 -9.35 -4.43
N GLU A 70 -10.21 -9.54 -4.11
CA GLU A 70 -9.10 -8.75 -4.64
C GLU A 70 -9.11 -8.79 -6.18
N ARG A 71 -9.10 -9.96 -6.78
CA ARG A 71 -9.09 -10.15 -8.24
C ARG A 71 -10.33 -9.58 -8.93
N LYS A 72 -11.50 -9.63 -8.29
CA LYS A 72 -12.74 -9.02 -8.79
C LYS A 72 -12.63 -7.48 -8.86
N ASN A 73 -11.91 -6.88 -7.91
CA ASN A 73 -11.79 -5.43 -7.78
C ASN A 73 -10.67 -4.80 -8.63
N ARG A 74 -9.81 -5.58 -9.29
CA ARG A 74 -8.67 -5.08 -10.09
C ARG A 74 -9.04 -4.14 -11.24
N LYS A 75 -10.26 -4.22 -11.76
CA LYS A 75 -10.67 -3.45 -12.94
C LYS A 75 -10.79 -1.96 -12.61
N LEU A 76 -10.06 -1.11 -13.36
CA LEU A 76 -10.23 0.34 -13.34
C LEU A 76 -11.41 0.77 -14.20
N SER A 77 -11.99 1.93 -13.88
CA SER A 77 -12.98 2.58 -14.73
C SER A 77 -12.35 3.07 -16.03
N LYS A 78 -13.19 3.32 -17.03
CA LYS A 78 -12.75 3.96 -18.28
C LYS A 78 -12.26 5.38 -18.02
N THR A 79 -12.96 6.13 -17.17
CA THR A 79 -12.61 7.50 -16.78
C THR A 79 -11.20 7.54 -16.19
N LEU A 80 -10.91 6.75 -15.17
CA LEU A 80 -9.57 6.71 -14.56
C LEU A 80 -8.49 6.30 -15.58
N LEU A 81 -8.77 5.32 -16.45
CA LEU A 81 -7.82 4.92 -17.51
C LEU A 81 -7.54 6.05 -18.51
N ASP A 82 -8.55 6.82 -18.87
CA ASP A 82 -8.40 7.93 -19.80
C ASP A 82 -7.68 9.11 -19.13
N ASP A 83 -7.91 9.36 -17.85
CA ASP A 83 -7.18 10.38 -17.10
C ASP A 83 -5.71 10.01 -16.90
N LEU A 84 -5.40 8.75 -16.62
CA LEU A 84 -4.00 8.28 -16.54
C LEU A 84 -3.23 8.52 -17.85
N LYS A 85 -3.88 8.46 -19.02
CA LYS A 85 -3.25 8.74 -20.32
C LYS A 85 -2.93 10.23 -20.52
N LYS A 86 -3.66 11.14 -19.85
CA LYS A 86 -3.46 12.59 -19.93
C LYS A 86 -2.35 13.08 -19.00
N ILE A 87 -1.96 12.29 -18.00
CA ILE A 87 -0.91 12.66 -17.05
C ILE A 87 0.43 12.81 -17.78
N PRO A 88 1.20 13.88 -17.49
CA PRO A 88 2.53 14.07 -18.08
C PRO A 88 3.43 12.86 -17.85
N LYS A 89 4.09 12.36 -18.89
CA LYS A 89 4.94 11.15 -18.82
C LYS A 89 6.10 11.27 -17.82
N LYS A 90 6.53 12.50 -17.50
CA LYS A 90 7.57 12.80 -16.50
C LYS A 90 7.06 12.86 -15.07
N ALA A 91 5.74 12.77 -14.84
CA ALA A 91 5.17 12.82 -13.50
C ALA A 91 5.77 11.72 -12.61
N HIS A 92 5.97 12.06 -11.33
CA HIS A 92 6.47 11.08 -10.37
C HIS A 92 5.40 10.01 -10.10
N PRO A 93 5.74 8.71 -10.05
CA PRO A 93 4.74 7.64 -9.86
C PRO A 93 3.89 7.80 -8.59
N MET A 94 4.46 8.35 -7.51
CA MET A 94 3.71 8.61 -6.28
C MET A 94 2.64 9.71 -6.46
N ASP A 95 2.88 10.70 -7.30
CA ASP A 95 1.86 11.72 -7.63
C ASP A 95 0.72 11.09 -8.40
N VAL A 96 1.03 10.16 -9.29
CA VAL A 96 0.03 9.39 -10.02
C VAL A 96 -0.77 8.47 -9.08
N ALA A 97 -0.10 7.80 -8.14
CA ALA A 97 -0.76 6.93 -7.17
C ALA A 97 -1.79 7.71 -6.33
N ARG A 98 -1.39 8.84 -5.72
CA ARG A 98 -2.31 9.66 -4.91
C ARG A 98 -3.48 10.22 -5.73
N THR A 99 -3.21 10.66 -6.98
CA THR A 99 -4.26 11.16 -7.88
C THR A 99 -5.24 10.04 -8.24
N ALA A 100 -4.74 8.85 -8.56
CA ALA A 100 -5.58 7.70 -8.88
C ALA A 100 -6.48 7.32 -7.70
N VAL A 101 -5.95 7.30 -6.46
CA VAL A 101 -6.76 6.99 -5.27
C VAL A 101 -7.81 8.07 -5.02
N SER A 102 -7.49 9.35 -5.23
CA SER A 102 -8.46 10.43 -5.13
C SER A 102 -9.60 10.28 -6.15
N ILE A 103 -9.28 9.97 -7.42
CA ILE A 103 -10.29 9.70 -8.45
C ILE A 103 -11.14 8.47 -8.10
N MET A 104 -10.53 7.41 -7.55
CA MET A 104 -11.29 6.25 -7.07
C MET A 104 -12.31 6.64 -6.01
N GLY A 105 -12.00 7.63 -5.15
CA GLY A 105 -12.92 8.18 -4.16
C GLY A 105 -14.11 8.89 -4.78
N LEU A 106 -13.90 9.64 -5.86
CA LEU A 106 -14.99 10.32 -6.60
C LEU A 106 -15.95 9.32 -7.26
N GLU A 107 -15.44 8.15 -7.66
CA GLU A 107 -16.22 7.10 -8.32
C GLU A 107 -16.86 6.11 -7.34
N ASP A 108 -16.45 6.12 -6.07
CA ASP A 108 -16.92 5.13 -5.08
C ASP A 108 -18.27 5.53 -4.50
N LYS A 109 -19.28 4.72 -4.76
CA LYS A 109 -20.65 4.95 -4.28
C LYS A 109 -20.79 4.91 -2.75
N GLU A 110 -19.83 4.28 -2.06
CA GLU A 110 -19.80 4.17 -0.60
C GLU A 110 -18.89 5.21 0.05
N THR A 111 -18.39 6.23 -0.68
CA THR A 111 -17.43 7.21 -0.15
C THR A 111 -17.89 7.83 1.17
N ARG A 112 -19.18 8.15 1.29
CA ARG A 112 -19.76 8.80 2.48
C ARG A 112 -20.10 7.84 3.62
N ASP A 113 -20.07 6.52 3.40
CA ASP A 113 -20.31 5.52 4.44
C ASP A 113 -19.00 5.20 5.16
N ASN A 114 -18.83 5.68 6.39
CA ASN A 114 -17.66 5.46 7.24
C ASN A 114 -17.83 4.29 8.23
N SER A 115 -18.84 3.43 8.04
CA SER A 115 -18.95 2.20 8.82
C SER A 115 -17.74 1.28 8.58
N SER A 116 -17.34 0.51 9.59
CA SER A 116 -16.21 -0.42 9.50
C SER A 116 -16.35 -1.39 8.32
N LYS A 117 -17.58 -1.87 8.05
CA LYS A 117 -17.84 -2.78 6.92
C LYS A 117 -17.63 -2.08 5.57
N ALA A 118 -18.11 -0.84 5.41
CA ALA A 118 -17.91 -0.06 4.18
C ALA A 118 -16.43 0.30 4.01
N ASN A 119 -15.75 0.71 5.09
CA ASN A 119 -14.32 1.01 5.06
C ASN A 119 -13.49 -0.20 4.65
N MET A 120 -13.80 -1.40 5.12
CA MET A 120 -13.12 -2.63 4.68
C MET A 120 -13.35 -2.89 3.18
N ARG A 121 -14.56 -2.70 2.65
CA ARG A 121 -14.84 -2.84 1.22
C ARG A 121 -14.09 -1.80 0.38
N LYS A 122 -14.05 -0.54 0.84
CA LYS A 122 -13.29 0.54 0.20
C LYS A 122 -11.78 0.25 0.23
N ALA A 123 -11.25 -0.19 1.37
CA ALA A 123 -9.84 -0.60 1.51
C ALA A 123 -9.48 -1.70 0.50
N MET A 124 -10.32 -2.72 0.35
CA MET A 124 -10.11 -3.78 -0.64
C MET A 124 -10.16 -3.26 -2.08
N ARG A 125 -11.00 -2.28 -2.40
CA ARG A 125 -11.01 -1.63 -3.73
C ARG A 125 -9.74 -0.83 -3.99
N ILE A 126 -9.28 -0.04 -3.01
CA ILE A 126 -8.04 0.73 -3.11
C ILE A 126 -6.84 -0.21 -3.25
N PHE A 127 -6.74 -1.23 -2.38
CA PHE A 127 -5.69 -2.24 -2.41
C PHE A 127 -5.58 -2.93 -3.77
N SER A 128 -6.71 -3.35 -4.33
CA SER A 128 -6.72 -4.07 -5.61
C SER A 128 -6.44 -3.18 -6.82
N LYS A 129 -6.90 -1.92 -6.80
CA LYS A 129 -6.83 -1.00 -7.97
C LYS A 129 -5.53 -0.21 -8.05
N THR A 130 -4.92 0.13 -6.92
CA THR A 130 -3.71 0.98 -6.89
C THR A 130 -2.56 0.40 -7.73
N PRO A 131 -2.18 -0.89 -7.61
CA PRO A 131 -1.12 -1.46 -8.44
C PRO A 131 -1.49 -1.50 -9.91
N VAL A 132 -2.78 -1.65 -10.25
CA VAL A 132 -3.25 -1.60 -11.65
C VAL A 132 -3.09 -0.20 -12.23
N ALA A 133 -3.41 0.85 -11.46
CA ALA A 133 -3.23 2.24 -11.89
C ALA A 133 -1.75 2.57 -12.12
N LEU A 134 -0.87 2.13 -11.21
CA LEU A 134 0.58 2.30 -11.35
C LEU A 134 1.14 1.57 -12.58
N ALA A 135 0.75 0.32 -12.79
CA ALA A 135 1.15 -0.45 -13.95
C ALA A 135 0.63 0.17 -15.27
N ALA A 136 -0.62 0.65 -15.28
CA ALA A 136 -1.18 1.36 -16.42
C ALA A 136 -0.37 2.62 -16.74
N PHE A 137 -0.06 3.45 -15.75
CA PHE A 137 0.77 4.63 -15.96
C PHE A 137 2.20 4.28 -16.38
N TYR A 138 2.82 3.24 -15.79
CA TYR A 138 4.13 2.76 -16.23
C TYR A 138 4.14 2.45 -17.73
N ARG A 139 3.09 1.82 -18.25
CA ARG A 139 2.93 1.54 -19.68
C ARG A 139 2.76 2.81 -20.50
N VAL A 140 1.90 3.73 -20.07
CA VAL A 140 1.63 5.01 -20.73
C VAL A 140 2.90 5.86 -20.84
N ARG A 141 3.67 6.00 -19.74
CA ARG A 141 4.92 6.77 -19.76
C ARG A 141 6.00 6.19 -20.68
N LYS A 142 5.96 4.88 -20.94
CA LYS A 142 6.83 4.18 -21.88
C LYS A 142 6.27 4.15 -23.32
N GLY A 143 5.16 4.83 -23.59
CA GLY A 143 4.51 4.83 -24.91
C GLY A 143 3.90 3.48 -25.32
N LYS A 144 3.62 2.60 -24.34
CA LYS A 144 3.10 1.24 -24.57
C LYS A 144 1.61 1.16 -24.26
N LYS A 145 0.90 0.25 -24.94
CA LYS A 145 -0.52 -0.04 -24.65
C LYS A 145 -0.67 -0.57 -23.22
N ILE A 146 -1.71 -0.13 -22.51
CA ILE A 146 -2.08 -0.64 -21.19
C ILE A 146 -2.47 -2.11 -21.32
N ILE A 147 -1.98 -2.93 -20.39
CA ILE A 147 -2.31 -4.35 -20.30
C ILE A 147 -3.32 -4.53 -19.16
N PRO A 148 -4.49 -5.15 -19.43
CA PRO A 148 -5.49 -5.38 -18.40
C PRO A 148 -5.03 -6.44 -17.38
N PRO A 149 -5.53 -6.38 -16.13
CA PRO A 149 -5.24 -7.39 -15.12
C PRO A 149 -5.85 -8.75 -15.49
N LYS A 150 -5.21 -9.82 -15.05
CA LYS A 150 -5.70 -11.21 -15.17
C LYS A 150 -6.20 -11.73 -13.83
N LYS A 151 -7.33 -12.47 -13.86
CA LYS A 151 -7.94 -13.03 -12.64
C LYS A 151 -7.28 -14.33 -12.15
N ASN A 152 -6.49 -15.00 -12.97
CA ASN A 152 -5.82 -16.25 -12.64
C ASN A 152 -4.38 -16.07 -12.13
N LEU A 153 -3.89 -14.84 -12.06
CA LEU A 153 -2.56 -14.52 -11.55
C LEU A 153 -2.64 -14.04 -10.10
N SER A 154 -1.62 -14.37 -9.29
CA SER A 154 -1.42 -13.80 -7.96
C SER A 154 -1.24 -12.27 -8.02
N PHE A 155 -1.17 -11.62 -6.88
CA PHE A 155 -0.97 -10.17 -6.81
C PHE A 155 0.34 -9.76 -7.50
N SER A 156 1.44 -10.38 -7.12
CA SER A 156 2.78 -10.11 -7.67
C SER A 156 2.90 -10.48 -9.14
N GLU A 157 2.45 -11.69 -9.53
CA GLU A 157 2.46 -12.11 -10.93
C GLU A 157 1.65 -11.16 -11.82
N ASN A 158 0.48 -10.72 -11.35
CA ASN A 158 -0.38 -9.81 -12.09
C ASN A 158 0.28 -8.43 -12.28
N PHE A 159 0.99 -7.93 -11.27
CA PHE A 159 1.74 -6.68 -11.39
C PHE A 159 2.81 -6.76 -12.47
N PHE A 160 3.63 -7.82 -12.48
CA PHE A 160 4.61 -8.06 -13.55
C PHE A 160 3.96 -8.19 -14.92
N HIS A 161 2.87 -8.96 -15.02
CA HIS A 161 2.13 -9.11 -16.26
C HIS A 161 1.66 -7.75 -16.80
N MET A 162 1.08 -6.90 -15.95
CA MET A 162 0.57 -5.59 -16.38
C MET A 162 1.70 -4.62 -16.77
N CYS A 163 2.82 -4.64 -16.06
CA CYS A 163 3.97 -3.76 -16.37
C CYS A 163 4.71 -4.21 -17.63
N PHE A 164 5.01 -5.49 -17.75
CA PHE A 164 5.97 -6.02 -18.73
C PHE A 164 5.36 -6.93 -19.81
N GLY A 165 4.09 -7.32 -19.67
CA GLY A 165 3.41 -8.22 -20.61
C GLY A 165 3.70 -9.70 -20.36
N LYS A 166 4.55 -10.02 -19.41
CA LYS A 166 4.94 -11.40 -19.04
C LYS A 166 5.14 -11.52 -17.54
N VAL A 167 5.00 -12.73 -17.02
CA VAL A 167 5.36 -13.08 -15.64
C VAL A 167 6.83 -13.59 -15.70
N PRO A 168 7.73 -13.09 -14.85
CA PRO A 168 9.11 -13.58 -14.78
C PRO A 168 9.17 -15.00 -14.15
N ASN A 169 10.38 -15.51 -13.96
CA ASN A 169 10.58 -16.78 -13.26
C ASN A 169 10.08 -16.70 -11.79
N LYS A 170 9.93 -17.86 -11.16
CA LYS A 170 9.36 -17.97 -9.81
C LYS A 170 10.21 -17.26 -8.75
N ASP A 171 11.52 -17.20 -8.90
CA ASP A 171 12.42 -16.58 -7.92
C ASP A 171 12.25 -15.06 -7.92
N ILE A 172 12.11 -14.44 -9.09
CA ILE A 172 11.82 -13.00 -9.20
C ILE A 172 10.45 -12.67 -8.62
N VAL A 173 9.44 -13.50 -8.92
CA VAL A 173 8.10 -13.30 -8.32
C VAL A 173 8.17 -13.43 -6.80
N LYS A 174 8.87 -14.45 -6.27
CA LYS A 174 9.04 -14.65 -4.82
C LYS A 174 9.81 -13.50 -4.18
N ALA A 175 10.88 -13.03 -4.79
CA ALA A 175 11.64 -11.89 -4.27
C ALA A 175 10.78 -10.61 -4.19
N PHE A 176 9.95 -10.36 -5.20
CA PHE A 176 9.01 -9.24 -5.17
C PHE A 176 7.93 -9.42 -4.11
N ASP A 177 7.40 -10.63 -3.97
CA ASP A 177 6.40 -10.98 -2.94
C ASP A 177 6.96 -10.73 -1.53
N VAL A 178 8.20 -11.18 -1.26
CA VAL A 178 8.92 -10.92 0.00
C VAL A 178 9.12 -9.41 0.22
N SER A 179 9.48 -8.66 -0.82
CA SER A 179 9.62 -7.21 -0.70
C SER A 179 8.29 -6.54 -0.30
N LEU A 180 7.17 -6.96 -0.87
CA LEU A 180 5.85 -6.47 -0.49
C LEU A 180 5.49 -6.80 0.96
N ILE A 181 5.87 -8.00 1.45
CA ILE A 181 5.69 -8.38 2.86
C ILE A 181 6.50 -7.48 3.77
N LEU A 182 7.79 -7.24 3.47
CA LEU A 182 8.67 -6.41 4.29
C LEU A 182 8.22 -4.94 4.35
N TYR A 183 7.55 -4.44 3.30
CA TYR A 183 7.04 -3.08 3.25
C TYR A 183 5.56 -2.94 3.62
N ALA A 184 4.91 -4.02 4.05
CA ALA A 184 3.48 -4.02 4.27
C ALA A 184 3.05 -3.13 5.44
N GLU A 185 3.86 -3.06 6.52
CA GLU A 185 3.52 -2.32 7.73
C GLU A 185 4.78 -1.90 8.49
N HIS A 186 4.73 -0.76 9.16
CA HIS A 186 5.83 -0.22 9.97
C HIS A 186 5.34 0.67 11.11
N SER A 187 4.33 0.22 11.87
CA SER A 187 3.79 0.95 13.03
C SER A 187 3.29 2.37 12.67
N PHE A 188 3.52 3.36 13.52
CA PHE A 188 3.10 4.76 13.32
C PHE A 188 4.09 5.54 12.44
N ASN A 189 4.39 5.04 11.24
CA ASN A 189 5.12 5.84 10.26
C ASN A 189 4.34 7.12 9.87
N VAL A 190 5.03 8.08 9.26
CA VAL A 190 4.45 9.40 8.92
C VAL A 190 3.20 9.27 8.04
N SER A 191 3.14 8.29 7.13
CA SER A 191 1.95 8.06 6.30
C SER A 191 0.77 7.56 7.11
N THR A 192 0.99 6.62 8.05
CA THR A 192 -0.05 6.14 8.98
C THR A 192 -0.55 7.27 9.85
N PHE A 193 0.36 8.09 10.40
CA PHE A 193 -0.01 9.26 11.20
C PHE A 193 -0.84 10.26 10.38
N THR A 194 -0.44 10.56 9.15
CA THR A 194 -1.18 11.43 8.24
C THR A 194 -2.58 10.89 7.95
N ALA A 195 -2.69 9.59 7.64
CA ALA A 195 -3.99 8.95 7.40
C ALA A 195 -4.90 9.05 8.64
N ARG A 196 -4.37 8.80 9.83
CA ARG A 196 -5.12 8.90 11.10
C ARG A 196 -5.58 10.33 11.36
N THR A 197 -4.73 11.32 11.14
CA THR A 197 -5.07 12.75 11.28
C THR A 197 -6.23 13.12 10.34
N ILE A 198 -6.20 12.66 9.08
CA ILE A 198 -7.30 12.94 8.15
C ILE A 198 -8.58 12.22 8.57
N THR A 199 -8.50 10.96 8.98
CA THR A 199 -9.69 10.20 9.42
C THR A 199 -10.27 10.72 10.72
N SER A 200 -9.48 11.36 11.60
CA SER A 200 -9.99 11.98 12.84
C SER A 200 -10.98 13.10 12.59
N SER A 201 -10.96 13.71 11.41
CA SER A 201 -11.96 14.69 10.96
C SER A 201 -13.23 14.05 10.37
N LEU A 202 -13.37 12.72 10.44
CA LEU A 202 -14.42 11.91 9.81
C LEU A 202 -14.39 11.97 8.26
N SER A 203 -13.26 12.33 7.66
CA SER A 203 -13.05 12.23 6.23
C SER A 203 -13.04 10.77 5.76
N ASP A 204 -13.29 10.55 4.47
CA ASP A 204 -13.34 9.22 3.89
C ASP A 204 -11.94 8.57 3.74
N ILE A 205 -11.93 7.25 3.61
CA ILE A 205 -10.67 6.48 3.51
C ILE A 205 -9.86 6.81 2.25
N HIS A 206 -10.48 7.22 1.15
CA HIS A 206 -9.73 7.59 -0.07
C HIS A 206 -8.96 8.89 0.15
N GLY A 207 -9.57 9.88 0.84
CA GLY A 207 -8.90 11.10 1.26
C GLY A 207 -7.72 10.80 2.19
N ALA A 208 -7.92 9.92 3.18
CA ALA A 208 -6.88 9.50 4.11
C ALA A 208 -5.69 8.82 3.40
N ILE A 209 -5.95 7.87 2.51
CA ILE A 209 -4.90 7.17 1.73
C ILE A 209 -4.23 8.12 0.72
N THR A 210 -4.97 9.05 0.11
CA THR A 210 -4.39 10.08 -0.75
C THR A 210 -3.36 10.93 0.01
N GLY A 211 -3.69 11.38 1.22
CA GLY A 211 -2.78 12.12 2.09
C GLY A 211 -1.59 11.28 2.55
N ALA A 212 -1.82 10.00 2.90
CA ALA A 212 -0.75 9.07 3.26
C ALA A 212 0.26 8.87 2.11
N ILE A 213 -0.22 8.69 0.87
CA ILE A 213 0.65 8.58 -0.31
C ILE A 213 1.39 9.89 -0.59
N ALA A 214 0.75 11.04 -0.36
CA ALA A 214 1.41 12.34 -0.49
C ALA A 214 2.55 12.49 0.51
N SER A 215 2.31 12.10 1.76
CA SER A 215 3.32 12.07 2.82
C SER A 215 4.47 11.11 2.48
N LEU A 216 4.16 9.93 1.95
CA LEU A 216 5.14 8.91 1.58
C LEU A 216 6.15 9.40 0.53
N LYS A 217 5.77 10.34 -0.34
CA LYS A 217 6.66 10.94 -1.34
C LYS A 217 7.71 11.86 -0.73
N GLY A 218 7.52 12.34 0.49
CA GLY A 218 8.42 13.29 1.14
C GLY A 218 9.84 12.73 1.26
N PRO A 219 10.90 13.53 0.98
CA PRO A 219 12.29 13.06 1.00
C PRO A 219 12.76 12.63 2.40
N LEU A 220 12.08 13.08 3.45
CA LEU A 220 12.36 12.71 4.84
C LEU A 220 11.54 11.51 5.33
N HIS A 221 10.60 11.01 4.51
CA HIS A 221 9.75 9.89 4.92
C HIS A 221 10.46 8.58 4.58
N LEU A 222 10.23 7.88 3.70
CA LEU A 222 10.86 6.60 3.38
C LEU A 222 12.28 6.80 2.88
N SER A 223 13.22 6.87 3.77
CA SER A 223 14.60 6.71 3.38
C SER A 223 14.96 5.23 3.19
N LEU A 224 14.25 4.55 2.28
CA LEU A 224 14.74 3.31 1.68
C LEU A 224 16.16 3.47 1.14
N ILE A 225 16.46 4.64 0.62
CA ILE A 225 17.82 5.08 0.27
C ILE A 225 18.75 5.03 1.49
N HIS A 226 18.28 5.37 2.69
CA HIS A 226 19.09 5.29 3.92
C HIS A 226 19.24 3.86 4.44
N ILE A 227 18.32 2.96 4.14
CA ILE A 227 18.45 1.53 4.45
C ILE A 227 19.42 0.85 3.47
N SER A 228 19.42 1.27 2.20
CA SER A 228 20.28 0.72 1.16
C SER A 228 21.65 1.42 1.04
N GLU A 229 21.81 2.61 1.60
CA GLU A 229 23.06 3.39 1.63
C GLU A 229 23.39 3.82 3.07
N PRO A 230 23.82 2.92 3.97
CA PRO A 230 24.08 3.23 5.38
C PRO A 230 25.25 4.21 5.60
N THR A 231 25.93 4.62 4.55
CA THR A 231 27.11 5.53 4.60
C THR A 231 26.77 7.00 4.35
N ARG A 232 25.51 7.35 4.03
CA ARG A 232 25.15 8.78 3.94
C ARG A 232 24.93 9.38 5.32
N PRO A 233 25.67 10.45 5.70
CA PRO A 233 25.43 11.14 6.98
C PRO A 233 24.01 11.70 7.03
N LEU A 234 23.35 11.49 8.16
CA LEU A 234 22.10 12.18 8.50
C LEU A 234 22.42 13.64 8.80
N TYR A 235 22.06 14.56 7.93
CA TYR A 235 22.07 16.00 8.21
C TYR A 235 20.76 16.46 8.79
#